data_9be57027feaa493fbc88402ec97df9e4
#
_entry.id   9be57027feaa493fbc88402ec97df9e4
#
_cell.length_a   1.000
_cell.length_b   1.000
_cell.length_c   1.000
_cell.angle_alpha   90.00
_cell.angle_beta   90.00
_cell.angle_gamma   90.00
#
_symmetry.space_group_name_H-M   'P 1'
#
loop_
_entity.id
_entity.type
_entity.pdbx_description
1 polymer ?
#
loop_
_entity_poly.entity_id
_entity_poly.type
_entity_poly.pdbx_seq_one_letter_code
_entity_poly.pdbx_strand_id
1 'polypeptide(L)'
;MDKEINYGSDYKFIPATSIGSGINIQVLPDLFCHTVQIVNISLVGNPETNEFVLVDAGMPNSANEIIEAAENYFGVNSRPKAIILTHGHFDHVGAIVELIKHWEIPVYAHELELPFLTGQMSYPEPDPTVEGGMIAKISQLFPNEPINIGKNLEKLPSDGSVPSMPGFRWIHTPGHTPGHISLFRDRDKALIAGDAFVTVKQDSLYKVLTQKQEINGPPRYFTTDWKASKESVMKLAALQPEVAVTGHGLPMSGELLSESLEKLVRDFDKIAIPDFGKYVDKKIH
;
A
#
# COMPACT_ATOMS: atom_id res chain seq x y z
N MET A 1 -21.48 -15.29 -17.61
CA MET A 1 -20.86 -16.20 -16.62
C MET A 1 -20.17 -15.33 -15.61
N ASP A 2 -20.65 -15.31 -14.35
CA ASP A 2 -19.93 -14.67 -13.28
C ASP A 2 -18.60 -15.42 -13.14
N LYS A 3 -17.50 -14.76 -13.46
CA LYS A 3 -16.18 -15.32 -13.21
C LYS A 3 -16.01 -15.40 -11.70
N GLU A 4 -15.76 -16.60 -11.20
CA GLU A 4 -15.48 -16.85 -9.80
C GLU A 4 -14.31 -15.97 -9.34
N ILE A 5 -14.45 -15.35 -8.16
CA ILE A 5 -13.35 -14.54 -7.59
C ILE A 5 -12.20 -15.47 -7.19
N ASN A 6 -10.99 -15.15 -7.65
CA ASN A 6 -9.80 -15.98 -7.43
C ASN A 6 -8.50 -15.19 -7.52
N TYR A 7 -7.44 -15.79 -6.99
CA TYR A 7 -6.06 -15.34 -7.23
C TYR A 7 -5.49 -15.93 -8.51
N GLY A 8 -4.39 -15.34 -8.98
CA GLY A 8 -3.49 -15.97 -9.95
C GLY A 8 -2.87 -17.26 -9.39
N SER A 9 -2.35 -18.11 -10.27
CA SER A 9 -1.78 -19.42 -9.89
C SER A 9 -0.48 -19.31 -9.09
N ASP A 10 0.17 -18.15 -9.13
CA ASP A 10 1.43 -17.85 -8.44
C ASP A 10 1.25 -17.29 -7.02
N TYR A 11 0.00 -17.01 -6.57
CA TYR A 11 -0.28 -16.55 -5.22
C TYR A 11 0.00 -17.63 -4.19
N LYS A 12 1.14 -17.52 -3.51
CA LYS A 12 1.62 -18.46 -2.50
C LYS A 12 1.97 -17.70 -1.21
N PHE A 13 1.96 -18.44 -0.10
CA PHE A 13 2.50 -17.93 1.15
C PHE A 13 3.98 -17.58 0.98
N ILE A 14 4.31 -16.33 1.33
CA ILE A 14 5.70 -15.85 1.35
C ILE A 14 6.07 -15.64 2.82
N PRO A 15 7.06 -16.37 3.36
CA PRO A 15 7.44 -16.29 4.76
C PRO A 15 8.33 -15.05 5.03
N ALA A 16 7.92 -13.89 4.51
CA ALA A 16 8.59 -12.62 4.78
C ALA A 16 7.93 -11.99 6.00
N THR A 17 8.59 -11.97 7.13
CA THR A 17 8.09 -11.35 8.36
C THR A 17 9.06 -10.33 8.91
N SER A 18 8.58 -9.42 9.75
CA SER A 18 9.38 -8.44 10.47
C SER A 18 9.08 -8.49 11.97
N ILE A 19 9.87 -7.82 12.79
CA ILE A 19 9.56 -7.64 14.21
C ILE A 19 8.30 -6.81 14.43
N GLY A 20 7.83 -6.11 13.39
CA GLY A 20 6.58 -5.35 13.39
C GLY A 20 5.34 -6.19 13.08
N SER A 21 5.50 -7.45 12.65
CA SER A 21 4.36 -8.32 12.33
C SER A 21 3.42 -8.50 13.52
N GLY A 22 2.12 -8.31 13.29
CA GLY A 22 1.10 -8.37 14.34
C GLY A 22 1.01 -7.13 15.23
N ILE A 23 1.84 -6.09 14.99
CA ILE A 23 1.77 -4.85 15.77
C ILE A 23 0.57 -4.01 15.33
N ASN A 24 -0.20 -3.58 16.33
CA ASN A 24 -1.30 -2.64 16.20
C ASN A 24 -0.88 -1.28 16.73
N ILE A 25 -0.97 -0.23 15.91
CA ILE A 25 -0.66 1.15 16.30
C ILE A 25 -1.90 2.01 16.10
N GLN A 26 -2.39 2.62 17.18
CA GLN A 26 -3.36 3.70 17.06
C GLN A 26 -2.61 4.98 16.67
N VAL A 27 -2.76 5.38 15.42
CA VAL A 27 -2.08 6.55 14.84
C VAL A 27 -2.83 7.84 15.19
N LEU A 28 -4.15 7.79 15.07
CA LEU A 28 -5.11 8.83 15.46
C LEU A 28 -6.31 8.16 16.14
N PRO A 29 -7.20 8.89 16.80
CA PRO A 29 -8.38 8.30 17.46
C PRO A 29 -9.24 7.41 16.54
N ASP A 30 -9.20 7.65 15.23
CA ASP A 30 -9.98 6.97 14.20
C ASP A 30 -9.12 6.43 13.05
N LEU A 31 -7.81 6.33 13.23
CA LEU A 31 -6.87 5.75 12.26
C LEU A 31 -5.93 4.76 12.98
N PHE A 32 -6.01 3.51 12.58
CA PHE A 32 -5.20 2.42 13.11
C PHE A 32 -4.38 1.80 11.99
N CYS A 33 -3.12 1.50 12.30
CA CYS A 33 -2.19 0.78 11.42
C CYS A 33 -1.94 -0.60 12.02
N HIS A 34 -2.13 -1.64 11.24
CA HIS A 34 -1.78 -3.02 11.58
C HIS A 34 -0.75 -3.54 10.59
N THR A 35 0.35 -4.09 11.08
CA THR A 35 1.40 -4.64 10.23
C THR A 35 1.20 -6.13 10.04
N VAL A 36 0.91 -6.55 8.83
CA VAL A 36 0.83 -7.95 8.40
C VAL A 36 2.16 -8.36 7.80
N GLN A 37 2.93 -9.16 8.51
CA GLN A 37 4.29 -9.56 8.09
C GLN A 37 5.21 -8.34 7.87
N ILE A 38 5.27 -7.78 6.66
CA ILE A 38 6.12 -6.64 6.27
C ILE A 38 5.32 -5.47 5.70
N VAL A 39 4.02 -5.63 5.50
CA VAL A 39 3.13 -4.63 4.88
C VAL A 39 2.11 -4.11 5.89
N ASN A 40 1.72 -2.88 5.75
CA ASN A 40 0.72 -2.26 6.59
C ASN A 40 -0.65 -2.24 5.90
N ILE A 41 -1.68 -2.52 6.70
CA ILE A 41 -3.06 -2.16 6.39
C ILE A 41 -3.50 -1.03 7.31
N SER A 42 -4.47 -0.24 6.88
CA SER A 42 -5.07 0.78 7.74
C SER A 42 -6.55 0.50 7.98
N LEU A 43 -6.97 0.66 9.23
CA LEU A 43 -8.39 0.63 9.60
C LEU A 43 -8.80 2.06 9.97
N VAL A 44 -9.77 2.60 9.27
CA VAL A 44 -10.21 4.00 9.42
C VAL A 44 -11.66 4.03 9.84
N GLY A 45 -11.92 4.44 11.06
CA GLY A 45 -13.29 4.46 11.60
C GLY A 45 -13.37 4.77 13.07
N ASN A 46 -14.59 4.86 13.57
CA ASN A 46 -14.84 5.13 14.99
C ASN A 46 -15.17 3.82 15.73
N PRO A 47 -14.34 3.38 16.69
CA PRO A 47 -14.61 2.19 17.50
C PRO A 47 -15.95 2.24 18.25
N GLU A 48 -16.43 3.43 18.64
CA GLU A 48 -17.71 3.57 19.36
C GLU A 48 -18.93 3.22 18.50
N THR A 49 -18.83 3.44 17.18
CA THR A 49 -19.93 3.14 16.24
C THR A 49 -19.74 1.80 15.52
N ASN A 50 -18.61 1.14 15.70
CA ASN A 50 -18.20 -0.07 14.97
C ASN A 50 -18.21 0.10 13.44
N GLU A 51 -18.14 1.35 12.96
CA GLU A 51 -18.11 1.67 11.54
C GLU A 51 -16.68 2.01 11.11
N PHE A 52 -16.16 1.26 10.16
CA PHE A 52 -14.81 1.46 9.64
C PHE A 52 -14.71 1.07 8.16
N VAL A 53 -13.59 1.48 7.56
CA VAL A 53 -13.14 1.08 6.22
C VAL A 53 -11.76 0.45 6.36
N LEU A 54 -11.51 -0.60 5.62
CA LEU A 54 -10.19 -1.20 5.51
C LEU A 54 -9.46 -0.59 4.29
N VAL A 55 -8.21 -0.19 4.47
CA VAL A 55 -7.33 0.23 3.37
C VAL A 55 -6.24 -0.81 3.19
N ASP A 56 -6.19 -1.39 2.01
CA ASP A 56 -5.40 -2.55 1.58
C ASP A 56 -5.78 -3.86 2.31
N ALA A 57 -5.26 -4.99 1.82
CA ALA A 57 -5.66 -6.33 2.24
C ALA A 57 -4.48 -7.27 2.54
N GLY A 58 -3.32 -6.69 2.84
CA GLY A 58 -2.17 -7.43 3.37
C GLY A 58 -1.61 -8.54 2.47
N MET A 59 -0.84 -9.39 3.08
CA MET A 59 -0.13 -10.51 2.45
C MET A 59 -1.04 -11.73 2.18
N PRO A 60 -0.67 -12.64 1.27
CA PRO A 60 -1.37 -13.92 1.09
C PRO A 60 -1.52 -14.71 2.41
N ASN A 61 -2.69 -15.32 2.61
CA ASN A 61 -3.05 -16.10 3.79
C ASN A 61 -3.18 -15.31 5.11
N SER A 62 -3.34 -13.98 5.06
CA SER A 62 -3.46 -13.15 6.27
C SER A 62 -4.90 -12.76 6.64
N ALA A 63 -5.91 -13.29 5.96
CA ALA A 63 -7.30 -12.88 6.19
C ALA A 63 -7.75 -13.01 7.66
N ASN A 64 -7.40 -14.11 8.33
CA ASN A 64 -7.77 -14.31 9.73
C ASN A 64 -7.10 -13.27 10.65
N GLU A 65 -5.84 -12.96 10.42
CA GLU A 65 -5.09 -11.93 11.16
C GLU A 65 -5.73 -10.54 10.99
N ILE A 66 -6.15 -10.20 9.76
CA ILE A 66 -6.82 -8.93 9.45
C ILE A 66 -8.20 -8.84 10.11
N ILE A 67 -8.97 -9.94 10.08
CA ILE A 67 -10.28 -10.02 10.75
C ILE A 67 -10.11 -9.85 12.26
N GLU A 68 -9.16 -10.55 12.87
CA GLU A 68 -8.86 -10.43 14.29
C GLU A 68 -8.40 -8.99 14.66
N ALA A 69 -7.56 -8.36 13.86
CA ALA A 69 -7.17 -6.98 14.07
C ALA A 69 -8.37 -6.02 14.01
N ALA A 70 -9.31 -6.23 13.06
CA ALA A 70 -10.53 -5.45 12.98
C ALA A 70 -11.43 -5.65 14.21
N GLU A 71 -11.61 -6.89 14.64
CA GLU A 71 -12.42 -7.22 15.83
C GLU A 71 -11.83 -6.65 17.12
N ASN A 72 -10.51 -6.58 17.23
CA ASN A 72 -9.83 -5.99 18.39
C ASN A 72 -10.11 -4.49 18.54
N TYR A 73 -10.31 -3.77 17.44
CA TYR A 73 -10.63 -2.33 17.48
C TYR A 73 -12.13 -2.03 17.46
N PHE A 74 -12.91 -2.78 16.68
CA PHE A 74 -14.30 -2.47 16.39
C PHE A 74 -15.30 -3.48 16.96
N GLY A 75 -14.80 -4.47 17.72
CA GLY A 75 -15.65 -5.49 18.37
C GLY A 75 -15.85 -6.75 17.52
N VAL A 76 -16.23 -7.81 18.22
CA VAL A 76 -16.44 -9.14 17.63
C VAL A 76 -17.49 -9.11 16.52
N ASN A 77 -17.23 -9.80 15.42
CA ASN A 77 -18.04 -9.80 14.19
C ASN A 77 -18.14 -8.41 13.51
N SER A 78 -17.23 -7.49 13.78
CA SER A 78 -17.20 -6.20 13.08
C SER A 78 -16.95 -6.41 11.58
N ARG A 79 -17.58 -5.54 10.78
CA ARG A 79 -17.54 -5.61 9.32
C ARG A 79 -17.25 -4.23 8.75
N PRO A 80 -16.21 -4.07 7.91
CA PRO A 80 -15.95 -2.78 7.27
C PRO A 80 -17.06 -2.44 6.27
N LYS A 81 -17.27 -1.16 6.02
CA LYS A 81 -18.21 -0.67 5.00
C LYS A 81 -17.70 -0.91 3.58
N ALA A 82 -16.39 -0.91 3.42
CA ALA A 82 -15.71 -1.12 2.15
C ALA A 82 -14.23 -1.49 2.37
N ILE A 83 -13.58 -2.00 1.33
CA ILE A 83 -12.12 -2.04 1.21
C ILE A 83 -11.70 -1.01 0.17
N ILE A 84 -10.72 -0.18 0.49
CA ILE A 84 -10.09 0.75 -0.46
C ILE A 84 -8.69 0.21 -0.77
N LEU A 85 -8.37 -0.03 -2.03
CA LEU A 85 -7.04 -0.44 -2.43
C LEU A 85 -6.22 0.77 -2.87
N THR A 86 -5.01 0.90 -2.32
CA THR A 86 -4.03 1.87 -2.81
C THR A 86 -3.53 1.48 -4.19
N HIS A 87 -3.27 0.19 -4.39
CA HIS A 87 -2.90 -0.43 -5.65
C HIS A 87 -3.06 -1.97 -5.56
N GLY A 88 -2.73 -2.70 -6.62
CA GLY A 88 -3.03 -4.14 -6.71
C GLY A 88 -1.83 -5.07 -6.60
N HIS A 89 -0.68 -4.67 -6.04
CA HIS A 89 0.42 -5.61 -5.79
C HIS A 89 0.03 -6.67 -4.76
N PHE A 90 0.66 -7.82 -4.86
CA PHE A 90 0.31 -9.05 -4.12
C PHE A 90 0.26 -8.88 -2.58
N ASP A 91 1.07 -7.99 -2.05
CA ASP A 91 1.16 -7.69 -0.62
C ASP A 91 0.14 -6.65 -0.14
N HIS A 92 -0.58 -6.01 -1.06
CA HIS A 92 -1.71 -5.12 -0.79
C HIS A 92 -3.08 -5.76 -1.07
N VAL A 93 -3.10 -6.86 -1.82
CA VAL A 93 -4.32 -7.60 -2.16
C VAL A 93 -4.28 -9.07 -1.73
N GLY A 94 -3.26 -9.46 -0.97
CA GLY A 94 -2.96 -10.86 -0.71
C GLY A 94 -4.05 -11.65 0.00
N ALA A 95 -4.88 -11.01 0.82
CA ALA A 95 -6.02 -11.65 1.50
C ALA A 95 -7.38 -11.20 0.94
N ILE A 96 -7.42 -10.44 -0.16
CA ILE A 96 -8.63 -9.77 -0.63
C ILE A 96 -9.76 -10.73 -0.96
N VAL A 97 -9.46 -11.89 -1.55
CA VAL A 97 -10.46 -12.88 -1.96
C VAL A 97 -11.16 -13.49 -0.75
N GLU A 98 -10.41 -13.87 0.28
CA GLU A 98 -10.95 -14.40 1.54
C GLU A 98 -11.76 -13.32 2.29
N LEU A 99 -11.26 -12.10 2.35
CA LEU A 99 -11.94 -10.97 2.99
C LEU A 99 -13.27 -10.63 2.31
N ILE A 100 -13.30 -10.63 0.97
CA ILE A 100 -14.55 -10.44 0.21
C ILE A 100 -15.54 -11.58 0.52
N LYS A 101 -15.09 -12.83 0.54
CA LYS A 101 -15.96 -13.98 0.85
C LYS A 101 -16.49 -13.93 2.29
N HIS A 102 -15.69 -13.42 3.22
CA HIS A 102 -16.07 -13.32 4.63
C HIS A 102 -17.03 -12.16 4.89
N TRP A 103 -16.74 -10.97 4.33
CA TRP A 103 -17.49 -9.76 4.63
C TRP A 103 -18.54 -9.39 3.58
N GLU A 104 -18.44 -9.90 2.35
CA GLU A 104 -19.37 -9.59 1.25
C GLU A 104 -19.54 -8.06 1.02
N ILE A 105 -18.43 -7.33 0.97
CA ILE A 105 -18.38 -5.87 0.87
C ILE A 105 -17.80 -5.39 -0.46
N PRO A 106 -18.10 -4.13 -0.87
CA PRO A 106 -17.48 -3.55 -2.05
C PRO A 106 -15.99 -3.26 -1.84
N VAL A 107 -15.24 -3.34 -2.91
CA VAL A 107 -13.82 -2.97 -3.01
C VAL A 107 -13.68 -1.84 -4.00
N TYR A 108 -12.98 -0.77 -3.63
CA TYR A 108 -12.76 0.38 -4.49
C TYR A 108 -11.29 0.51 -4.86
N ALA A 109 -11.02 0.78 -6.13
CA ALA A 109 -9.68 1.05 -6.64
C ALA A 109 -9.72 2.15 -7.71
N HIS A 110 -8.56 2.70 -8.02
CA HIS A 110 -8.42 3.61 -9.16
C HIS A 110 -8.68 2.88 -10.48
N GLU A 111 -9.29 3.56 -11.47
CA GLU A 111 -9.67 2.95 -12.74
C GLU A 111 -8.51 2.27 -13.48
N LEU A 112 -7.28 2.79 -13.34
CA LEU A 112 -6.08 2.20 -13.96
C LEU A 112 -5.60 0.91 -13.26
N GLU A 113 -6.10 0.60 -12.05
CA GLU A 113 -5.82 -0.67 -11.36
C GLU A 113 -6.81 -1.79 -11.76
N LEU A 114 -7.98 -1.44 -12.29
CA LEU A 114 -9.04 -2.41 -12.62
C LEU A 114 -8.57 -3.57 -13.53
N PRO A 115 -7.74 -3.36 -14.57
CA PRO A 115 -7.27 -4.47 -15.40
C PRO A 115 -6.49 -5.53 -14.62
N PHE A 116 -5.71 -5.13 -13.63
CA PHE A 116 -4.90 -6.02 -12.77
C PHE A 116 -5.76 -6.77 -11.76
N LEU A 117 -6.88 -6.17 -11.35
CA LEU A 117 -7.81 -6.67 -10.35
C LEU A 117 -9.00 -7.47 -10.95
N THR A 118 -9.07 -7.56 -12.28
CA THR A 118 -10.14 -8.30 -13.00
C THR A 118 -9.62 -9.43 -13.87
N GLY A 119 -8.39 -9.83 -13.70
CA GLY A 119 -7.78 -10.94 -14.45
C GLY A 119 -7.44 -10.60 -15.90
N GLN A 120 -7.40 -9.31 -16.27
CA GLN A 120 -7.17 -8.89 -17.66
C GLN A 120 -5.70 -8.62 -17.96
N MET A 121 -4.91 -8.20 -16.99
CA MET A 121 -3.53 -7.78 -17.19
C MET A 121 -2.67 -8.09 -15.96
N SER A 122 -1.47 -8.60 -16.16
CA SER A 122 -0.42 -8.67 -15.13
C SER A 122 0.32 -7.34 -15.03
N TYR A 123 0.86 -7.04 -13.85
CA TYR A 123 1.82 -5.94 -13.72
C TYR A 123 3.09 -6.22 -14.51
N PRO A 124 3.86 -5.18 -14.85
CA PRO A 124 5.20 -5.37 -15.38
C PRO A 124 6.04 -6.23 -14.42
N GLU A 125 6.88 -7.09 -15.00
CA GLU A 125 7.76 -7.97 -14.21
C GLU A 125 8.64 -7.16 -13.25
N PRO A 126 8.80 -7.60 -11.99
CA PRO A 126 9.72 -6.99 -11.04
C PRO A 126 11.13 -6.90 -11.63
N ASP A 127 11.89 -5.91 -11.24
CA ASP A 127 13.28 -5.76 -11.67
C ASP A 127 14.26 -6.30 -10.61
N PRO A 128 14.79 -7.52 -10.78
CA PRO A 128 15.74 -8.11 -9.84
C PRO A 128 17.15 -7.52 -9.97
N THR A 129 17.38 -6.68 -10.99
CA THR A 129 18.71 -6.11 -11.27
C THR A 129 18.96 -4.81 -10.52
N VAL A 130 17.93 -4.17 -9.98
CA VAL A 130 18.10 -2.93 -9.20
C VAL A 130 18.95 -3.17 -7.95
N GLU A 131 19.59 -2.11 -7.49
CA GLU A 131 20.23 -2.13 -6.18
C GLU A 131 19.21 -2.43 -5.09
N GLY A 132 19.40 -3.48 -4.33
CA GLY A 132 18.41 -3.86 -3.32
C GLY A 132 18.71 -5.18 -2.63
N GLY A 133 19.93 -5.66 -2.75
CA GLY A 133 20.38 -6.83 -2.03
C GLY A 133 19.57 -8.09 -2.37
N MET A 134 19.24 -8.88 -1.32
CA MET A 134 18.58 -10.17 -1.49
C MET A 134 17.11 -10.03 -1.92
N ILE A 135 16.38 -9.02 -1.42
CA ILE A 135 14.94 -8.85 -1.71
C ILE A 135 14.73 -8.58 -3.20
N ALA A 136 15.49 -7.67 -3.80
CA ALA A 136 15.41 -7.41 -5.23
C ALA A 136 15.70 -8.69 -6.05
N LYS A 137 16.71 -9.47 -5.67
CA LYS A 137 17.07 -10.71 -6.39
C LYS A 137 15.97 -11.77 -6.36
N ILE A 138 15.21 -11.88 -5.27
CA ILE A 138 14.10 -12.82 -5.14
C ILE A 138 12.76 -12.25 -5.63
N SER A 139 12.70 -10.99 -6.02
CA SER A 139 11.45 -10.33 -6.42
C SER A 139 10.73 -11.02 -7.58
N GLN A 140 11.45 -11.71 -8.45
CA GLN A 140 10.87 -12.55 -9.52
C GLN A 140 10.03 -13.73 -9.01
N LEU A 141 10.18 -14.09 -7.73
CA LEU A 141 9.36 -15.15 -7.10
C LEU A 141 8.08 -14.62 -6.47
N PHE A 142 7.92 -13.30 -6.44
CA PHE A 142 6.72 -12.67 -5.89
C PHE A 142 5.55 -12.83 -6.87
N PRO A 143 4.32 -13.05 -6.36
CA PRO A 143 3.15 -13.16 -7.20
C PRO A 143 2.98 -11.94 -8.09
N ASN A 144 2.79 -12.15 -9.38
CA ASN A 144 2.62 -11.11 -10.38
C ASN A 144 1.44 -11.39 -11.35
N GLU A 145 0.84 -12.58 -11.25
CA GLU A 145 -0.37 -12.88 -12.01
C GLU A 145 -1.54 -12.03 -11.54
N PRO A 146 -2.45 -11.62 -12.44
CA PRO A 146 -3.58 -10.79 -12.06
C PRO A 146 -4.56 -11.57 -11.20
N ILE A 147 -5.15 -10.90 -10.23
CA ILE A 147 -6.28 -11.44 -9.46
C ILE A 147 -7.60 -11.10 -10.17
N ASN A 148 -8.67 -11.79 -9.79
CA ASN A 148 -10.02 -11.47 -10.25
C ASN A 148 -10.98 -11.38 -9.06
N ILE A 149 -11.35 -10.17 -8.68
CA ILE A 149 -12.31 -9.91 -7.60
C ILE A 149 -13.73 -9.61 -8.13
N GLY A 150 -13.92 -9.80 -9.43
CA GLY A 150 -15.23 -9.84 -10.07
C GLY A 150 -16.09 -8.60 -9.87
N LYS A 151 -17.36 -8.85 -9.56
CA LYS A 151 -18.38 -7.80 -9.36
C LYS A 151 -18.22 -6.99 -8.06
N ASN A 152 -17.35 -7.41 -7.17
CA ASN A 152 -17.10 -6.68 -5.91
C ASN A 152 -16.22 -5.45 -6.11
N LEU A 153 -15.57 -5.33 -7.29
CA LEU A 153 -14.70 -4.21 -7.63
C LEU A 153 -15.49 -3.06 -8.23
N GLU A 154 -15.33 -1.90 -7.64
CA GLU A 154 -15.88 -0.64 -8.09
C GLU A 154 -14.76 0.41 -8.29
N LYS A 155 -15.01 1.33 -9.22
CA LYS A 155 -14.13 2.46 -9.44
C LYS A 155 -14.33 3.53 -8.38
N LEU A 156 -13.22 4.11 -7.88
CA LEU A 156 -13.28 5.29 -7.02
C LEU A 156 -14.01 6.46 -7.71
N PRO A 157 -14.81 7.24 -6.97
CA PRO A 157 -15.49 8.42 -7.49
C PRO A 157 -14.52 9.44 -8.09
N SER A 158 -14.85 9.98 -9.25
CA SER A 158 -13.97 10.94 -9.97
C SER A 158 -13.87 12.32 -9.32
N ASP A 159 -14.72 12.61 -8.33
CA ASP A 159 -14.70 13.87 -7.56
C ASP A 159 -13.63 13.87 -6.44
N GLY A 160 -12.88 12.78 -6.29
CA GLY A 160 -11.85 12.63 -5.27
C GLY A 160 -12.35 12.13 -3.92
N SER A 161 -13.66 11.94 -3.76
CA SER A 161 -14.21 11.38 -2.52
C SER A 161 -13.85 9.92 -2.34
N VAL A 162 -13.76 9.48 -1.08
CA VAL A 162 -13.49 8.09 -0.72
C VAL A 162 -14.76 7.48 -0.12
N PRO A 163 -15.31 6.41 -0.70
CA PRO A 163 -16.52 5.78 -0.20
C PRO A 163 -16.40 5.39 1.27
N SER A 164 -17.40 5.76 2.06
CA SER A 164 -17.49 5.49 3.51
C SER A 164 -16.34 6.05 4.37
N MET A 165 -15.50 6.95 3.82
CA MET A 165 -14.42 7.64 4.56
C MET A 165 -14.61 9.17 4.50
N PRO A 166 -15.62 9.74 5.16
CA PRO A 166 -15.88 11.17 5.10
C PRO A 166 -14.67 11.97 5.61
N GLY A 167 -14.31 13.01 4.87
CA GLY A 167 -13.16 13.86 5.15
C GLY A 167 -11.86 13.39 4.53
N PHE A 168 -11.73 12.14 4.09
CA PHE A 168 -10.63 11.70 3.23
C PHE A 168 -10.94 11.99 1.76
N ARG A 169 -9.89 12.30 1.01
CA ARG A 169 -9.88 12.33 -0.46
C ARG A 169 -8.77 11.45 -0.99
N TRP A 170 -9.01 10.81 -2.11
CA TRP A 170 -7.95 10.09 -2.80
C TRP A 170 -7.18 11.03 -3.72
N ILE A 171 -5.90 10.75 -3.88
CA ILE A 171 -4.96 11.51 -4.70
C ILE A 171 -4.26 10.51 -5.60
N HIS A 172 -4.32 10.71 -6.92
CA HIS A 172 -3.58 9.89 -7.87
C HIS A 172 -2.09 10.17 -7.70
N THR A 173 -1.34 9.12 -7.35
CA THR A 173 0.10 9.12 -7.05
C THR A 173 0.81 8.03 -7.85
N PRO A 174 0.75 8.11 -9.21
CA PRO A 174 1.34 7.09 -10.08
C PRO A 174 2.85 7.03 -9.97
N GLY A 175 3.43 5.93 -10.50
CA GLY A 175 4.85 5.69 -10.62
C GLY A 175 5.25 4.32 -10.12
N HIS A 176 4.85 3.96 -8.89
CA HIS A 176 4.96 2.59 -8.38
C HIS A 176 4.06 1.65 -9.19
N THR A 177 2.78 1.99 -9.29
CA THR A 177 1.85 1.43 -10.30
C THR A 177 1.14 2.55 -11.05
N PRO A 178 0.52 2.26 -12.21
CA PRO A 178 -0.19 3.28 -12.99
C PRO A 178 -1.37 3.92 -12.27
N GLY A 179 -2.10 3.15 -11.48
CA GLY A 179 -3.28 3.59 -10.76
C GLY A 179 -3.08 3.75 -9.26
N HIS A 180 -1.84 3.78 -8.78
CA HIS A 180 -1.56 3.97 -7.36
C HIS A 180 -2.20 5.25 -6.84
N ILE A 181 -2.81 5.17 -5.66
CA ILE A 181 -3.39 6.30 -4.94
C ILE A 181 -2.83 6.42 -3.53
N SER A 182 -2.88 7.64 -3.02
CA SER A 182 -2.74 7.94 -1.59
C SER A 182 -4.03 8.57 -1.08
N LEU A 183 -4.31 8.47 0.22
CA LEU A 183 -5.48 9.06 0.85
C LEU A 183 -5.05 10.16 1.80
N PHE A 184 -5.70 11.32 1.73
CA PHE A 184 -5.35 12.47 2.56
C PHE A 184 -6.58 13.07 3.22
N ARG A 185 -6.44 13.51 4.46
CA ARG A 185 -7.49 14.16 5.24
C ARG A 185 -7.01 15.52 5.73
N ASP A 186 -7.72 16.59 5.30
CA ASP A 186 -7.28 17.97 5.51
C ASP A 186 -7.36 18.42 6.98
N ARG A 187 -8.35 17.94 7.76
CA ARG A 187 -8.60 18.42 9.14
C ARG A 187 -7.43 18.21 10.10
N ASP A 188 -6.69 17.13 9.93
CA ASP A 188 -5.57 16.71 10.78
C ASP A 188 -4.34 16.33 9.96
N LYS A 189 -4.37 16.63 8.67
CA LYS A 189 -3.31 16.37 7.72
C LYS A 189 -2.81 14.92 7.78
N ALA A 190 -3.73 13.98 7.97
CA ALA A 190 -3.44 12.55 7.97
C ALA A 190 -3.27 12.04 6.55
N LEU A 191 -2.17 11.34 6.29
CA LEU A 191 -1.82 10.74 5.02
C LEU A 191 -1.73 9.22 5.16
N ILE A 192 -2.44 8.48 4.30
CA ILE A 192 -2.18 7.08 4.01
C ILE A 192 -1.52 7.05 2.64
N ALA A 193 -0.22 6.86 2.62
CA ALA A 193 0.61 7.07 1.43
C ALA A 193 0.61 5.88 0.46
N GLY A 194 0.21 4.67 0.92
CA GLY A 194 0.51 3.45 0.19
C GLY A 194 2.02 3.34 -0.05
N ASP A 195 2.37 2.97 -1.25
CA ASP A 195 3.76 2.79 -1.69
C ASP A 195 4.30 3.96 -2.53
N ALA A 196 3.66 5.16 -2.46
CA ALA A 196 4.23 6.35 -3.08
C ALA A 196 5.61 6.72 -2.48
N PHE A 197 5.77 6.48 -1.19
CA PHE A 197 7.03 6.44 -0.44
C PHE A 197 6.84 5.53 0.77
N VAL A 198 7.94 5.07 1.36
CA VAL A 198 7.92 4.15 2.49
C VAL A 198 8.81 4.65 3.64
N THR A 199 8.51 4.23 4.88
CA THR A 199 9.25 4.62 6.09
C THR A 199 10.27 3.58 6.54
N VAL A 200 10.55 2.60 5.69
CA VAL A 200 11.60 1.60 5.85
C VAL A 200 12.31 1.37 4.52
N LYS A 201 13.62 1.14 4.53
CA LYS A 201 14.35 0.83 3.30
C LYS A 201 14.08 -0.61 2.86
N GLN A 202 13.18 -0.79 1.88
CA GLN A 202 12.69 -2.09 1.39
C GLN A 202 13.76 -2.96 0.73
N ASP A 203 14.76 -2.38 0.12
CA ASP A 203 15.89 -3.08 -0.50
C ASP A 203 16.91 -3.61 0.52
N SER A 204 16.75 -3.35 1.81
CA SER A 204 17.61 -3.88 2.87
C SER A 204 16.84 -4.87 3.76
N LEU A 205 17.10 -6.16 3.59
CA LEU A 205 16.48 -7.22 4.41
C LEU A 205 16.61 -6.94 5.90
N TYR A 206 17.78 -6.49 6.36
CA TYR A 206 18.00 -6.13 7.77
C TYR A 206 17.07 -4.99 8.24
N LYS A 207 16.91 -3.92 7.43
CA LYS A 207 16.04 -2.80 7.80
C LYS A 207 14.57 -3.18 7.76
N VAL A 208 14.16 -3.99 6.79
CA VAL A 208 12.79 -4.54 6.72
C VAL A 208 12.49 -5.41 7.92
N LEU A 209 13.39 -6.34 8.27
CA LEU A 209 13.21 -7.21 9.42
C LEU A 209 13.21 -6.44 10.76
N THR A 210 14.01 -5.40 10.90
CA THR A 210 14.13 -4.60 12.15
C THR A 210 13.23 -3.37 12.17
N GLN A 211 12.47 -3.09 11.11
CA GLN A 211 11.60 -1.91 10.98
C GLN A 211 12.30 -0.59 11.31
N LYS A 212 13.60 -0.49 10.95
CA LYS A 212 14.36 0.74 11.16
C LYS A 212 13.77 1.88 10.34
N GLN A 213 13.19 2.88 11.02
CA GLN A 213 12.59 4.04 10.38
C GLN A 213 13.61 4.81 9.55
N GLU A 214 13.33 4.91 8.27
CA GLU A 214 14.09 5.67 7.28
C GLU A 214 13.20 5.94 6.08
N ILE A 215 12.95 7.20 5.75
CA ILE A 215 12.12 7.53 4.59
C ILE A 215 12.86 7.19 3.29
N ASN A 216 12.16 6.55 2.38
CA ASN A 216 12.66 6.19 1.06
C ASN A 216 11.59 6.41 0.01
N GLY A 217 11.97 6.43 -1.27
CA GLY A 217 10.99 6.34 -2.35
C GLY A 217 10.22 5.03 -2.34
N PRO A 218 9.43 4.79 -3.38
CA PRO A 218 8.68 3.54 -3.55
C PRO A 218 9.62 2.32 -3.64
N PRO A 219 9.12 1.08 -3.36
CA PRO A 219 9.90 -0.14 -3.53
C PRO A 219 10.53 -0.25 -4.91
N ARG A 220 11.87 -0.32 -4.98
CA ARG A 220 12.64 -0.17 -6.22
C ARG A 220 12.34 -1.23 -7.26
N TYR A 221 12.19 -2.48 -6.83
CA TYR A 221 12.03 -3.63 -7.73
C TYR A 221 10.65 -3.70 -8.40
N PHE A 222 9.64 -2.96 -7.89
CA PHE A 222 8.30 -2.88 -8.48
C PHE A 222 8.01 -1.53 -9.15
N THR A 223 8.84 -0.53 -8.95
CA THR A 223 8.58 0.82 -9.50
C THR A 223 8.99 0.91 -10.95
N THR A 224 8.04 1.28 -11.80
CA THR A 224 8.21 1.30 -13.27
C THR A 224 8.31 2.68 -13.88
N ASP A 225 7.88 3.74 -13.17
CA ASP A 225 7.94 5.13 -13.64
C ASP A 225 8.50 6.05 -12.53
N TRP A 226 9.79 6.29 -12.57
CA TRP A 226 10.51 7.09 -11.59
C TRP A 226 10.19 8.59 -11.66
N LYS A 227 9.84 9.08 -12.86
CA LYS A 227 9.43 10.48 -13.03
C LYS A 227 8.07 10.72 -12.37
N ALA A 228 7.10 9.89 -12.67
CA ALA A 228 5.78 9.96 -12.03
C ALA A 228 5.86 9.76 -10.51
N SER A 229 6.72 8.84 -10.03
CA SER A 229 6.98 8.64 -8.59
C SER A 229 7.51 9.90 -7.92
N LYS A 230 8.48 10.59 -8.53
CA LYS A 230 9.01 11.85 -8.01
C LYS A 230 7.94 12.94 -7.93
N GLU A 231 7.16 13.11 -8.99
CA GLU A 231 6.06 14.07 -9.03
C GLU A 231 4.99 13.73 -7.96
N SER A 232 4.71 12.45 -7.74
CA SER A 232 3.78 11.97 -6.71
C SER A 232 4.28 12.30 -5.30
N VAL A 233 5.54 12.03 -4.99
CA VAL A 233 6.14 12.38 -3.69
C VAL A 233 6.15 13.90 -3.47
N MET A 234 6.50 14.70 -4.49
CA MET A 234 6.45 16.16 -4.41
C MET A 234 5.02 16.66 -4.14
N LYS A 235 4.02 16.07 -4.80
CA LYS A 235 2.59 16.39 -4.58
C LYS A 235 2.17 16.10 -3.15
N LEU A 236 2.56 14.94 -2.59
CA LEU A 236 2.24 14.55 -1.22
C LEU A 236 2.96 15.43 -0.18
N ALA A 237 4.23 15.73 -0.39
CA ALA A 237 4.99 16.62 0.50
C ALA A 237 4.41 18.05 0.55
N ALA A 238 3.90 18.55 -0.58
CA ALA A 238 3.25 19.87 -0.65
C ALA A 238 1.96 19.97 0.19
N LEU A 239 1.35 18.83 0.58
CA LEU A 239 0.21 18.79 1.51
C LEU A 239 0.63 19.02 2.96
N GLN A 240 1.90 18.95 3.26
CA GLN A 240 2.47 19.08 4.60
C GLN A 240 1.78 18.14 5.61
N PRO A 241 1.83 16.81 5.40
CA PRO A 241 1.19 15.86 6.31
C PRO A 241 1.81 15.94 7.71
N GLU A 242 0.95 15.90 8.73
CA GLU A 242 1.36 15.85 10.15
C GLU A 242 1.60 14.41 10.60
N VAL A 243 0.95 13.44 9.95
CA VAL A 243 1.14 12.02 10.20
C VAL A 243 0.99 11.25 8.88
N ALA A 244 1.83 10.24 8.70
CA ALA A 244 1.79 9.35 7.54
C ALA A 244 1.81 7.87 7.96
N VAL A 245 0.91 7.09 7.37
CA VAL A 245 0.96 5.63 7.32
C VAL A 245 1.34 5.26 5.90
N THR A 246 2.39 4.48 5.74
CA THR A 246 2.89 3.98 4.45
C THR A 246 2.62 2.50 4.31
N GLY A 247 2.67 1.96 3.10
CA GLY A 247 2.51 0.51 2.88
C GLY A 247 3.55 -0.31 3.63
N HIS A 248 4.75 0.24 3.84
CA HIS A 248 5.83 -0.45 4.56
C HIS A 248 6.54 0.46 5.54
N GLY A 249 6.84 -0.08 6.72
CA GLY A 249 7.51 0.62 7.81
C GLY A 249 6.53 1.21 8.83
N LEU A 250 7.05 1.67 9.95
CA LEU A 250 6.23 2.23 11.02
C LEU A 250 5.66 3.60 10.64
N PRO A 251 4.45 3.95 11.11
CA PRO A 251 3.90 5.30 10.95
C PRO A 251 4.90 6.37 11.42
N MET A 252 4.92 7.50 10.71
CA MET A 252 5.81 8.62 11.02
C MET A 252 5.01 9.90 11.18
N SER A 253 5.41 10.80 12.08
CA SER A 253 4.66 12.02 12.36
C SER A 253 5.55 13.20 12.78
N GLY A 254 4.97 14.39 12.79
CA GLY A 254 5.57 15.63 13.26
C GLY A 254 6.83 16.04 12.50
N GLU A 255 7.77 16.63 13.20
CA GLU A 255 9.02 17.16 12.64
C GLU A 255 9.84 16.09 11.89
N LEU A 256 9.90 14.86 12.43
CA LEU A 256 10.59 13.75 11.76
C LEU A 256 10.02 13.45 10.38
N LEU A 257 8.68 13.46 10.23
CA LEU A 257 8.04 13.27 8.94
C LEU A 257 8.32 14.42 7.98
N SER A 258 8.16 15.66 8.46
CA SER A 258 8.37 16.87 7.66
C SER A 258 9.80 16.94 7.11
N GLU A 259 10.81 16.84 7.99
CA GLU A 259 12.22 16.88 7.59
C GLU A 259 12.59 15.74 6.64
N SER A 260 12.06 14.53 6.92
CA SER A 260 12.30 13.35 6.09
C SER A 260 11.70 13.48 4.69
N LEU A 261 10.48 14.01 4.58
CA LEU A 261 9.84 14.28 3.28
C LEU A 261 10.55 15.38 2.51
N GLU A 262 10.93 16.47 3.15
CA GLU A 262 11.71 17.54 2.52
C GLU A 262 13.05 17.00 1.97
N LYS A 263 13.72 16.16 2.76
CA LYS A 263 14.95 15.50 2.32
C LYS A 263 14.68 14.57 1.14
N LEU A 264 13.62 13.77 1.18
CA LEU A 264 13.26 12.87 0.07
C LEU A 264 12.97 13.65 -1.20
N VAL A 265 12.20 14.74 -1.13
CA VAL A 265 11.90 15.59 -2.29
C VAL A 265 13.18 16.20 -2.86
N ARG A 266 14.03 16.78 -2.02
CA ARG A 266 15.27 17.44 -2.44
C ARG A 266 16.26 16.48 -3.09
N ASP A 267 16.40 15.29 -2.50
CA ASP A 267 17.43 14.33 -2.86
C ASP A 267 16.84 13.06 -3.53
N PHE A 268 15.62 13.14 -4.13
CA PHE A 268 14.87 12.00 -4.64
C PHE A 268 15.69 11.11 -5.57
N ASP A 269 16.40 11.72 -6.51
CA ASP A 269 17.18 10.99 -7.52
C ASP A 269 18.31 10.15 -6.91
N LYS A 270 18.80 10.56 -5.72
CA LYS A 270 19.86 9.84 -5.00
C LYS A 270 19.30 8.81 -4.00
N ILE A 271 18.15 9.13 -3.38
CA ILE A 271 17.55 8.30 -2.32
C ILE A 271 16.70 7.19 -2.93
N ALA A 272 15.85 7.55 -3.91
CA ALA A 272 14.82 6.66 -4.44
C ALA A 272 15.27 5.91 -5.69
N ILE A 273 15.77 6.63 -6.70
CA ILE A 273 16.08 6.04 -8.01
C ILE A 273 17.33 5.16 -7.88
N PRO A 274 17.28 3.88 -8.31
CA PRO A 274 18.46 3.04 -8.34
C PRO A 274 19.45 3.52 -9.41
N ASP A 275 20.75 3.26 -9.23
CA ASP A 275 21.78 3.64 -10.19
C ASP A 275 21.66 2.89 -11.53
N PHE A 276 21.02 1.72 -11.52
CA PHE A 276 20.74 0.90 -12.69
C PHE A 276 19.49 0.05 -12.50
N GLY A 277 18.88 -0.36 -13.60
CA GLY A 277 17.69 -1.19 -13.61
C GLY A 277 16.97 -1.16 -14.95
N LYS A 278 16.01 -2.08 -15.12
CA LYS A 278 15.19 -2.24 -16.34
C LYS A 278 14.33 -0.99 -16.61
N TYR A 279 13.86 -0.36 -15.54
CA TYR A 279 12.96 0.80 -15.59
C TYR A 279 13.64 2.12 -15.26
N VAL A 280 14.97 2.11 -15.19
CA VAL A 280 15.77 3.33 -14.99
C VAL A 280 16.21 3.85 -16.35
N ASP A 281 15.84 5.10 -16.66
CA ASP A 281 16.32 5.76 -17.87
C ASP A 281 17.85 5.76 -17.90
N LYS A 282 18.43 5.22 -18.97
CA LYS A 282 19.87 5.28 -19.16
C LYS A 282 20.29 6.74 -19.19
N LYS A 283 20.97 7.21 -18.15
CA LYS A 283 21.66 8.49 -18.21
C LYS A 283 22.62 8.42 -19.41
N ILE A 284 22.32 9.17 -20.45
CA ILE A 284 23.27 9.41 -21.54
C ILE A 284 24.37 10.26 -20.91
N HIS A 285 25.51 9.65 -20.62
CA HIS A 285 26.73 10.32 -20.18
C HIS A 285 27.46 10.91 -21.40
#